data_4857221da37990cb4844a0fed1c8fab6
#
_entry.id   4857221da37990cb4844a0fed1c8fab6
#
_cell.length_a   1.000
_cell.length_b   1.000
_cell.length_c   1.000
_cell.angle_alpha   90.00
_cell.angle_beta   90.00
_cell.angle_gamma   90.00
#
_symmetry.space_group_name_H-M   'P 1'
#
loop_
_entity.id
_entity.type
_entity.pdbx_description
1 polymer ?
#
loop_
_entity_poly.entity_id
_entity_poly.type
_entity_poly.pdbx_seq_one_letter_code
_entity_poly.pdbx_strand_id
1 'polypeptide(L)'
;NYPQITFLGFPFSISETFQLRNTNATREEAFERIREIQELASIHHKKLVVYFSMCFGNPYGDLWHPDIITYWANRFRDIGIRYISLSDTTGIGEPEIIGQTVSAMKNNFSDIRFGVHVHTRQETWREKIQKAFDHGCDRFDGALKGFGGCPMAQDELVGNMPTENLISFFHEKNLFEYNQAALKEALVMAQKIYT
;
A
#
# COMPACT_ATOMS: atom_id res chain seq x y z
N ASN A 1 3.64 11.57 -23.16
CA ASN A 1 3.18 10.20 -23.28
C ASN A 1 4.36 9.25 -22.99
N TYR A 2 4.25 8.43 -21.92
CA TYR A 2 5.31 7.51 -21.48
C TYR A 2 4.78 6.07 -21.57
N PRO A 3 4.99 5.38 -22.72
CA PRO A 3 4.42 4.04 -22.94
C PRO A 3 4.96 3.00 -21.95
N GLN A 4 6.15 3.21 -21.38
CA GLN A 4 6.77 2.32 -20.41
C GLN A 4 6.04 2.30 -19.05
N ILE A 5 5.31 3.37 -18.70
CA ILE A 5 4.55 3.44 -17.46
C ILE A 5 3.23 2.73 -17.67
N THR A 6 3.01 1.64 -16.95
CA THR A 6 1.75 0.86 -16.98
C THR A 6 0.83 1.21 -15.82
N PHE A 7 1.40 1.42 -14.64
CA PHE A 7 0.65 1.69 -13.41
C PHE A 7 0.88 3.11 -12.92
N LEU A 8 -0.19 3.73 -12.42
CA LEU A 8 -0.18 5.02 -11.74
C LEU A 8 -0.70 4.82 -10.32
N GLY A 9 -0.07 5.43 -9.34
CA GLY A 9 -0.52 5.37 -7.94
C GLY A 9 -1.27 6.64 -7.54
N PHE A 10 -2.34 6.51 -6.75
CA PHE A 10 -3.04 7.64 -6.17
C PHE A 10 -3.47 7.36 -4.71
N PRO A 11 -3.22 8.30 -3.78
CA PRO A 11 -3.58 8.11 -2.37
C PRO A 11 -5.07 8.37 -2.13
N PHE A 12 -5.65 7.53 -1.27
CA PHE A 12 -6.97 7.70 -0.68
C PHE A 12 -6.92 7.20 0.76
N SER A 13 -7.67 7.81 1.67
CA SER A 13 -7.70 7.33 3.05
C SER A 13 -9.08 6.89 3.49
N ILE A 14 -9.15 5.80 4.26
CA ILE A 14 -10.38 5.40 4.95
C ILE A 14 -10.63 6.25 6.21
N SER A 15 -9.60 6.94 6.73
CA SER A 15 -9.70 7.95 7.80
C SER A 15 -9.99 9.32 7.18
N GLU A 16 -11.10 9.94 7.55
CA GLU A 16 -11.48 11.28 7.06
C GLU A 16 -10.48 12.34 7.52
N THR A 17 -10.06 12.26 8.77
CA THR A 17 -9.08 13.21 9.34
C THR A 17 -7.75 13.14 8.59
N PHE A 18 -7.26 11.93 8.30
CA PHE A 18 -6.03 11.79 7.52
C PHE A 18 -6.21 12.23 6.07
N GLN A 19 -7.36 11.94 5.45
CA GLN A 19 -7.68 12.36 4.09
C GLN A 19 -7.59 13.88 3.96
N LEU A 20 -8.26 14.61 4.86
CA LEU A 20 -8.22 16.07 4.91
C LEU A 20 -6.81 16.63 5.12
N ARG A 21 -6.06 16.05 6.07
CA ARG A 21 -4.68 16.50 6.37
C ARG A 21 -3.71 16.25 5.22
N ASN A 22 -3.83 15.09 4.56
CA ASN A 22 -2.87 14.65 3.55
C ASN A 22 -3.12 15.28 2.18
N THR A 23 -4.37 15.51 1.80
CA THR A 23 -4.72 15.93 0.43
C THR A 23 -5.59 17.21 0.38
N ASN A 24 -5.91 17.79 1.54
CA ASN A 24 -6.82 18.91 1.68
C ASN A 24 -8.15 18.72 0.92
N ALA A 25 -8.69 17.49 1.04
CA ALA A 25 -9.95 17.08 0.43
C ALA A 25 -10.65 16.06 1.32
N THR A 26 -11.97 16.08 1.36
CA THR A 26 -12.79 15.01 1.98
C THR A 26 -12.65 13.71 1.20
N ARG A 27 -13.10 12.60 1.81
CA ARG A 27 -13.12 11.30 1.11
C ARG A 27 -14.00 11.35 -0.15
N GLU A 28 -15.12 12.06 -0.11
CA GLU A 28 -16.01 12.19 -1.27
C GLU A 28 -15.35 13.01 -2.39
N GLU A 29 -14.73 14.13 -2.07
CA GLU A 29 -14.00 14.95 -3.05
C GLU A 29 -12.81 14.17 -3.65
N ALA A 30 -12.10 13.40 -2.80
CA ALA A 30 -11.02 12.54 -3.28
C ALA A 30 -11.53 11.42 -4.19
N PHE A 31 -12.68 10.82 -3.86
CA PHE A 31 -13.32 9.81 -4.70
C PHE A 31 -13.68 10.37 -6.08
N GLU A 32 -14.31 11.55 -6.15
CA GLU A 32 -14.65 12.19 -7.45
C GLU A 32 -13.39 12.50 -8.27
N ARG A 33 -12.34 13.00 -7.63
CA ARG A 33 -11.04 13.22 -8.29
C ARG A 33 -10.44 11.93 -8.84
N ILE A 34 -10.51 10.84 -8.07
CA ILE A 34 -10.01 9.53 -8.53
C ILE A 34 -10.85 8.99 -9.68
N ARG A 35 -12.17 9.23 -9.70
CA ARG A 35 -13.04 8.85 -10.80
C ARG A 35 -12.61 9.53 -12.11
N GLU A 36 -12.36 10.83 -12.10
CA GLU A 36 -11.85 11.57 -13.26
C GLU A 36 -10.47 11.06 -13.73
N ILE A 37 -9.57 10.78 -12.77
CA ILE A 37 -8.25 10.21 -13.08
C ILE A 37 -8.37 8.82 -13.68
N GLN A 38 -9.30 7.98 -13.20
CA GLN A 38 -9.54 6.63 -13.72
C GLN A 38 -10.06 6.68 -15.16
N GLU A 39 -10.96 7.61 -15.48
CA GLU A 39 -11.42 7.83 -16.84
C GLU A 39 -10.26 8.17 -17.77
N LEU A 40 -9.41 9.13 -17.38
CA LEU A 40 -8.21 9.51 -18.15
C LEU A 40 -7.20 8.36 -18.25
N ALA A 41 -6.98 7.64 -17.17
CA ALA A 41 -6.07 6.51 -17.17
C ALA A 41 -6.53 5.41 -18.13
N SER A 42 -7.83 5.14 -18.18
CA SER A 42 -8.43 4.16 -19.09
C SER A 42 -8.26 4.57 -20.56
N ILE A 43 -8.50 5.84 -20.92
CA ILE A 43 -8.27 6.37 -22.26
C ILE A 43 -6.82 6.19 -22.71
N HIS A 44 -5.87 6.31 -21.78
CA HIS A 44 -4.45 6.17 -22.05
C HIS A 44 -3.89 4.76 -21.79
N HIS A 45 -4.76 3.77 -21.63
CA HIS A 45 -4.39 2.37 -21.35
C HIS A 45 -3.48 2.21 -20.12
N LYS A 46 -3.66 3.05 -19.10
CA LYS A 46 -2.97 2.98 -17.81
C LYS A 46 -3.86 2.31 -16.77
N LYS A 47 -3.23 1.68 -15.80
CA LYS A 47 -3.92 1.06 -14.66
C LYS A 47 -3.71 1.93 -13.42
N LEU A 48 -4.81 2.27 -12.73
CA LEU A 48 -4.72 3.03 -11.50
C LEU A 48 -4.67 2.10 -10.30
N VAL A 49 -3.69 2.31 -9.42
CA VAL A 49 -3.58 1.68 -8.10
C VAL A 49 -4.02 2.71 -7.07
N VAL A 50 -5.07 2.43 -6.34
CA VAL A 50 -5.52 3.29 -5.24
C VAL A 50 -4.92 2.78 -3.93
N TYR A 51 -4.17 3.65 -3.24
CA TYR A 51 -3.56 3.35 -1.94
C TYR A 51 -4.52 3.77 -0.84
N PHE A 52 -5.10 2.79 -0.16
CA PHE A 52 -6.00 3.01 0.98
C PHE A 52 -5.18 3.21 2.24
N SER A 53 -4.96 4.44 2.65
CA SER A 53 -4.28 4.77 3.90
C SER A 53 -5.14 4.44 5.12
N MET A 54 -4.48 4.17 6.26
CA MET A 54 -5.10 3.88 7.55
C MET A 54 -5.98 2.62 7.58
N CYS A 55 -5.66 1.61 6.75
CA CYS A 55 -6.43 0.36 6.67
C CYS A 55 -6.33 -0.54 7.89
N PHE A 56 -5.40 -0.29 8.80
CA PHE A 56 -5.15 -1.17 9.96
C PHE A 56 -5.16 -0.40 11.28
N GLY A 57 -5.88 0.71 11.31
CA GLY A 57 -5.99 1.63 12.43
C GLY A 57 -5.49 3.03 12.09
N ASN A 58 -5.81 3.99 12.97
CA ASN A 58 -5.38 5.37 12.82
C ASN A 58 -5.16 6.03 14.21
N PRO A 59 -4.25 7.03 14.30
CA PRO A 59 -3.97 7.72 15.57
C PRO A 59 -4.93 8.88 15.85
N TYR A 60 -5.94 9.10 15.00
CA TYR A 60 -6.81 10.28 15.06
C TYR A 60 -8.12 10.05 15.81
N GLY A 61 -8.39 8.79 16.23
CA GLY A 61 -9.66 8.43 16.83
C GLY A 61 -10.82 8.29 15.83
N ASP A 62 -10.54 8.32 14.54
CA ASP A 62 -11.55 8.04 13.52
C ASP A 62 -12.02 6.59 13.65
N LEU A 63 -13.31 6.37 13.41
CA LEU A 63 -13.85 5.01 13.38
C LEU A 63 -13.11 4.17 12.34
N TRP A 64 -12.61 3.03 12.80
CA TRP A 64 -11.98 2.02 11.94
C TRP A 64 -12.75 0.69 12.04
N HIS A 65 -13.12 0.14 10.89
CA HIS A 65 -13.72 -1.19 10.77
C HIS A 65 -13.48 -1.74 9.35
N PRO A 66 -13.30 -3.05 9.15
CA PRO A 66 -13.17 -3.65 7.83
C PRO A 66 -14.31 -3.32 6.86
N ASP A 67 -15.53 -3.09 7.36
CA ASP A 67 -16.67 -2.68 6.53
C ASP A 67 -16.48 -1.32 5.85
N ILE A 68 -15.70 -0.43 6.46
CA ILE A 68 -15.38 0.86 5.85
C ILE A 68 -14.48 0.64 4.63
N ILE A 69 -13.53 -0.30 4.73
CA ILE A 69 -12.66 -0.69 3.62
C ILE A 69 -13.51 -1.31 2.51
N THR A 70 -14.40 -2.24 2.88
CA THR A 70 -15.33 -2.91 1.95
C THR A 70 -16.25 -1.90 1.25
N TYR A 71 -16.80 -0.93 1.97
CA TYR A 71 -17.64 0.12 1.40
C TYR A 71 -16.91 0.91 0.32
N TRP A 72 -15.71 1.40 0.62
CA TRP A 72 -14.93 2.17 -0.35
C TRP A 72 -14.41 1.30 -1.50
N ALA A 73 -14.01 0.06 -1.23
CA ALA A 73 -13.58 -0.87 -2.28
C ALA A 73 -14.71 -1.15 -3.29
N ASN A 74 -15.96 -1.30 -2.83
CA ASN A 74 -17.12 -1.43 -3.73
C ASN A 74 -17.27 -0.20 -4.63
N ARG A 75 -17.25 1.00 -4.06
CA ARG A 75 -17.37 2.25 -4.83
C ARG A 75 -16.27 2.38 -5.87
N PHE A 76 -15.02 2.08 -5.50
CA PHE A 76 -13.89 2.11 -6.43
C PHE A 76 -13.99 1.02 -7.51
N ARG A 77 -14.46 -0.17 -7.16
CA ARG A 77 -14.73 -1.24 -8.13
C ARG A 77 -15.75 -0.78 -9.19
N ASP A 78 -16.81 -0.11 -8.77
CA ASP A 78 -17.90 0.32 -9.63
C ASP A 78 -17.47 1.38 -10.67
N ILE A 79 -16.43 2.17 -10.38
CA ILE A 79 -15.79 3.09 -11.34
C ILE A 79 -14.63 2.45 -12.12
N GLY A 80 -14.43 1.13 -12.01
CA GLY A 80 -13.44 0.40 -12.82
C GLY A 80 -12.06 0.25 -12.18
N ILE A 81 -11.84 0.63 -10.91
CA ILE A 81 -10.59 0.34 -10.20
C ILE A 81 -10.47 -1.17 -9.98
N ARG A 82 -9.29 -1.72 -10.28
CA ARG A 82 -8.97 -3.16 -10.16
C ARG A 82 -7.72 -3.42 -9.31
N TYR A 83 -7.07 -2.38 -8.82
CA TYR A 83 -5.87 -2.48 -7.99
C TYR A 83 -5.99 -1.57 -6.78
N ILE A 84 -5.98 -2.16 -5.58
CA ILE A 84 -6.03 -1.43 -4.31
C ILE A 84 -4.87 -1.90 -3.43
N SER A 85 -4.14 -0.97 -2.84
CA SER A 85 -3.10 -1.25 -1.84
C SER A 85 -3.62 -0.88 -0.46
N LEU A 86 -3.70 -1.87 0.44
CA LEU A 86 -4.08 -1.66 1.83
C LEU A 86 -2.84 -1.17 2.60
N SER A 87 -2.90 0.04 3.16
CA SER A 87 -1.72 0.67 3.73
C SER A 87 -1.77 0.76 5.26
N ASP A 88 -0.71 0.28 5.90
CA ASP A 88 -0.39 0.51 7.30
C ASP A 88 0.44 1.78 7.42
N THR A 89 -0.22 2.92 7.28
CA THR A 89 0.41 4.24 7.08
C THR A 89 1.25 4.69 8.28
N THR A 90 0.91 4.24 9.47
CA THR A 90 1.59 4.62 10.72
C THR A 90 2.40 3.49 11.32
N GLY A 91 2.38 2.30 10.71
CA GLY A 91 3.10 1.14 11.20
C GLY A 91 2.51 0.51 12.47
N ILE A 92 1.29 0.91 12.87
CA ILE A 92 0.60 0.39 14.08
C ILE A 92 -0.23 -0.87 13.82
N GLY A 93 -0.37 -1.27 12.56
CA GLY A 93 -1.17 -2.43 12.19
C GLY A 93 -0.61 -3.71 12.79
N GLU A 94 -1.43 -4.41 13.58
CA GLU A 94 -1.11 -5.71 14.12
C GLU A 94 -1.05 -6.77 13.01
N PRO A 95 -0.08 -7.69 12.99
CA PRO A 95 0.08 -8.69 11.95
C PRO A 95 -1.19 -9.50 11.68
N GLU A 96 -1.90 -9.88 12.74
CA GLU A 96 -3.15 -10.65 12.65
C GLU A 96 -4.28 -9.86 11.97
N ILE A 97 -4.41 -8.58 12.30
CA ILE A 97 -5.39 -7.69 11.67
C ILE A 97 -5.07 -7.48 10.18
N ILE A 98 -3.78 -7.36 9.83
CA ILE A 98 -3.36 -7.27 8.43
C ILE A 98 -3.78 -8.53 7.66
N GLY A 99 -3.49 -9.72 8.19
CA GLY A 99 -3.86 -10.99 7.55
C GLY A 99 -5.37 -11.13 7.39
N GLN A 100 -6.13 -10.92 8.44
CA GLN A 100 -7.60 -11.02 8.42
C GLN A 100 -8.23 -10.04 7.42
N THR A 101 -7.75 -8.80 7.38
CA THR A 101 -8.24 -7.79 6.44
C THR A 101 -7.95 -8.18 4.99
N VAL A 102 -6.73 -8.67 4.70
CA VAL A 102 -6.37 -9.17 3.36
C VAL A 102 -7.30 -10.30 2.95
N SER A 103 -7.51 -11.30 3.83
CA SER A 103 -8.39 -12.44 3.56
C SER A 103 -9.82 -11.98 3.29
N ALA A 104 -10.36 -11.09 4.12
CA ALA A 104 -11.71 -10.56 3.96
C ALA A 104 -11.87 -9.82 2.61
N MET A 105 -10.92 -8.97 2.23
CA MET A 105 -10.99 -8.25 0.97
C MET A 105 -10.90 -9.20 -0.23
N LYS A 106 -10.02 -10.18 -0.20
CA LYS A 106 -9.90 -11.16 -1.30
C LYS A 106 -11.14 -12.05 -1.43
N ASN A 107 -11.77 -12.40 -0.33
CA ASN A 107 -13.01 -13.20 -0.34
C ASN A 107 -14.20 -12.40 -0.86
N ASN A 108 -14.27 -11.09 -0.56
CA ASN A 108 -15.37 -10.22 -0.99
C ASN A 108 -15.23 -9.75 -2.45
N PHE A 109 -14.01 -9.74 -3.01
CA PHE A 109 -13.74 -9.17 -4.32
C PHE A 109 -12.82 -10.07 -5.15
N SER A 110 -13.39 -10.80 -6.09
CA SER A 110 -12.62 -11.65 -7.02
C SER A 110 -11.99 -10.87 -8.19
N ASP A 111 -12.48 -9.66 -8.46
CA ASP A 111 -12.11 -8.81 -9.58
C ASP A 111 -11.20 -7.63 -9.20
N ILE A 112 -10.85 -7.48 -7.91
CA ILE A 112 -9.87 -6.52 -7.42
C ILE A 112 -8.62 -7.27 -6.96
N ARG A 113 -7.46 -6.84 -7.43
CA ARG A 113 -6.18 -7.31 -6.90
C ARG A 113 -5.73 -6.43 -5.75
N PHE A 114 -5.85 -6.96 -4.55
CA PHE A 114 -5.37 -6.30 -3.34
C PHE A 114 -3.87 -6.56 -3.15
N GLY A 115 -3.17 -5.55 -2.65
CA GLY A 115 -1.81 -5.63 -2.16
C GLY A 115 -1.70 -4.98 -0.80
N VAL A 116 -0.52 -5.06 -0.19
CA VAL A 116 -0.22 -4.36 1.05
C VAL A 116 0.95 -3.40 0.88
N HIS A 117 0.81 -2.23 1.50
CA HIS A 117 1.85 -1.21 1.64
C HIS A 117 2.00 -0.92 3.13
N VAL A 118 3.00 -1.53 3.76
CA VAL A 118 3.16 -1.44 5.20
C VAL A 118 4.38 -0.60 5.58
N HIS A 119 4.21 0.24 6.58
CA HIS A 119 5.32 0.87 7.28
C HIS A 119 5.76 -0.06 8.40
N THR A 120 7.06 -0.23 8.56
CA THR A 120 7.59 -1.24 9.45
C THR A 120 8.82 -0.76 10.20
N ARG A 121 9.02 -1.35 11.39
CA ARG A 121 10.29 -1.32 12.11
C ARG A 121 11.03 -2.63 11.87
N GLN A 122 12.34 -2.65 12.17
CA GLN A 122 13.20 -3.81 11.99
C GLN A 122 12.66 -5.07 12.69
N GLU A 123 12.00 -4.89 13.83
CA GLU A 123 11.51 -5.98 14.68
C GLU A 123 10.19 -6.58 14.20
N THR A 124 9.36 -5.81 13.46
CA THR A 124 7.96 -6.18 13.19
C THR A 124 7.66 -6.51 11.73
N TRP A 125 8.56 -6.16 10.81
CA TRP A 125 8.28 -6.28 9.37
C TRP A 125 7.95 -7.71 8.94
N ARG A 126 8.71 -8.70 9.48
CA ARG A 126 8.62 -10.09 9.02
C ARG A 126 7.26 -10.70 9.34
N GLU A 127 6.75 -10.46 10.55
CA GLU A 127 5.44 -10.97 10.97
C GLU A 127 4.30 -10.37 10.15
N LYS A 128 4.34 -9.06 9.89
CA LYS A 128 3.34 -8.37 9.05
C LYS A 128 3.30 -8.95 7.64
N ILE A 129 4.46 -9.11 7.01
CA ILE A 129 4.57 -9.68 5.65
C ILE A 129 4.16 -11.15 5.64
N GLN A 130 4.59 -11.94 6.63
CA GLN A 130 4.22 -13.35 6.73
C GLN A 130 2.70 -13.50 6.85
N LYS A 131 2.05 -12.74 7.73
CA LYS A 131 0.60 -12.81 7.90
C LYS A 131 -0.17 -12.37 6.64
N ALA A 132 0.25 -11.29 5.99
CA ALA A 132 -0.35 -10.89 4.72
C ALA A 132 -0.21 -11.99 3.65
N PHE A 133 0.98 -12.59 3.53
CA PHE A 133 1.26 -13.66 2.59
C PHE A 133 0.44 -14.92 2.87
N ASP A 134 0.39 -15.38 4.13
CA ASP A 134 -0.36 -16.57 4.54
C ASP A 134 -1.87 -16.43 4.27
N HIS A 135 -2.38 -15.21 4.28
CA HIS A 135 -3.77 -14.88 3.94
C HIS A 135 -3.96 -14.55 2.45
N GLY A 136 -2.96 -14.89 1.62
CA GLY A 136 -3.05 -14.87 0.17
C GLY A 136 -2.72 -13.53 -0.50
N CYS A 137 -2.09 -12.58 0.19
CA CYS A 137 -1.55 -11.40 -0.48
C CYS A 137 -0.45 -11.80 -1.46
N ASP A 138 -0.53 -11.31 -2.68
CA ASP A 138 0.43 -11.59 -3.75
C ASP A 138 1.08 -10.32 -4.33
N ARG A 139 0.82 -9.15 -3.72
CA ARG A 139 1.41 -7.87 -4.11
C ARG A 139 1.84 -7.09 -2.89
N PHE A 140 3.12 -6.77 -2.85
CA PHE A 140 3.78 -6.09 -1.74
C PHE A 140 4.58 -4.89 -2.28
N ASP A 141 4.46 -3.77 -1.63
CA ASP A 141 5.18 -2.55 -1.96
C ASP A 141 6.32 -2.33 -0.95
N GLY A 142 7.47 -1.86 -1.42
CA GLY A 142 8.61 -1.55 -0.58
C GLY A 142 9.45 -0.42 -1.18
N ALA A 143 10.35 0.12 -0.38
CA ALA A 143 11.36 1.07 -0.80
C ALA A 143 12.75 0.55 -0.46
N LEU A 144 13.75 0.80 -1.31
CA LEU A 144 15.13 0.43 -1.01
C LEU A 144 15.54 1.06 0.32
N LYS A 145 16.09 0.25 1.23
CA LYS A 145 16.51 0.63 2.59
C LYS A 145 15.37 1.19 3.47
N GLY A 146 14.11 0.99 3.07
CA GLY A 146 12.97 1.55 3.78
C GLY A 146 12.88 3.08 3.71
N PHE A 147 13.60 3.74 2.80
CA PHE A 147 13.58 5.19 2.68
C PHE A 147 12.18 5.74 2.45
N GLY A 148 11.93 6.92 3.03
CA GLY A 148 10.63 7.56 3.04
C GLY A 148 9.80 7.13 4.25
N GLY A 149 8.64 7.71 4.34
CA GLY A 149 7.68 7.54 5.42
C GLY A 149 6.60 8.59 5.26
N CYS A 150 5.55 8.53 6.06
CA CYS A 150 4.50 9.54 6.02
C CYS A 150 4.80 10.65 7.04
N PRO A 151 5.22 11.87 6.63
CA PRO A 151 5.50 12.97 7.56
C PRO A 151 4.25 13.46 8.30
N MET A 152 3.06 13.04 7.85
CA MET A 152 1.78 13.39 8.45
C MET A 152 1.32 12.35 9.50
N ALA A 153 2.04 11.23 9.66
CA ALA A 153 1.84 10.33 10.78
C ALA A 153 2.43 11.01 12.03
N GLN A 154 1.60 11.23 13.04
CA GLN A 154 2.06 11.80 14.32
C GLN A 154 3.04 10.81 14.97
N ASP A 155 4.09 11.35 15.60
CA ASP A 155 5.15 10.62 16.29
C ASP A 155 6.15 9.87 15.36
N GLU A 156 7.19 9.30 15.90
CA GLU A 156 8.35 8.72 15.21
C GLU A 156 8.08 8.19 13.79
N LEU A 157 8.71 8.79 12.79
CA LEU A 157 8.66 8.35 11.39
C LEU A 157 9.00 6.86 11.28
N VAL A 158 7.99 6.04 11.08
CA VAL A 158 8.18 4.64 10.75
C VAL A 158 8.48 4.56 9.25
N GLY A 159 9.62 3.97 8.88
CA GLY A 159 10.05 3.84 7.50
C GLY A 159 9.13 2.93 6.67
N ASN A 160 9.28 3.02 5.36
CA ASN A 160 8.67 2.06 4.45
C ASN A 160 9.22 0.64 4.70
N MET A 161 8.50 -0.38 4.23
CA MET A 161 9.00 -1.74 4.15
C MET A 161 10.27 -1.79 3.28
N PRO A 162 11.44 -2.25 3.80
CA PRO A 162 12.65 -2.35 2.99
C PRO A 162 12.47 -3.38 1.87
N THR A 163 12.71 -2.97 0.62
CA THR A 163 12.60 -3.85 -0.55
C THR A 163 13.52 -5.07 -0.45
N GLU A 164 14.73 -4.90 0.08
CA GLU A 164 15.69 -5.98 0.29
C GLU A 164 15.16 -7.05 1.25
N ASN A 165 14.38 -6.67 2.26
CA ASN A 165 13.74 -7.61 3.17
C ASN A 165 12.63 -8.40 2.48
N LEU A 166 11.83 -7.77 1.61
CA LEU A 166 10.84 -8.47 0.78
C LEU A 166 11.50 -9.46 -0.17
N ILE A 167 12.58 -9.04 -0.83
CA ILE A 167 13.38 -9.90 -1.73
C ILE A 167 13.89 -11.13 -0.97
N SER A 168 14.50 -10.93 0.20
CA SER A 168 15.00 -12.02 1.05
C SER A 168 13.87 -12.96 1.46
N PHE A 169 12.75 -12.42 1.92
CA PHE A 169 11.59 -13.18 2.35
C PHE A 169 11.04 -14.10 1.26
N PHE A 170 10.88 -13.59 0.03
CA PHE A 170 10.37 -14.40 -1.08
C PHE A 170 11.40 -15.36 -1.66
N HIS A 171 12.68 -15.00 -1.62
CA HIS A 171 13.78 -15.89 -2.00
C HIS A 171 13.88 -17.10 -1.06
N GLU A 172 13.82 -16.89 0.26
CA GLU A 172 13.80 -17.98 1.27
C GLU A 172 12.65 -18.97 1.05
N LYS A 173 11.54 -18.52 0.44
CA LYS A 173 10.40 -19.37 0.08
C LYS A 173 10.50 -20.01 -1.33
N ASN A 174 11.60 -19.79 -2.03
CA ASN A 174 11.82 -20.24 -3.41
C ASN A 174 10.78 -19.69 -4.42
N LEU A 175 10.26 -18.48 -4.15
CA LEU A 175 9.27 -17.83 -5.01
C LEU A 175 9.87 -16.72 -5.88
N PHE A 176 11.10 -16.34 -5.62
CA PHE A 176 11.76 -15.23 -6.32
C PHE A 176 13.27 -15.42 -6.39
N GLU A 177 13.81 -15.33 -7.60
CA GLU A 177 15.25 -15.30 -7.85
C GLU A 177 15.69 -13.90 -8.20
N TYR A 178 16.87 -13.49 -7.75
CA TYR A 178 17.38 -12.13 -8.00
C TYR A 178 18.90 -12.08 -8.15
N ASN A 179 19.37 -11.04 -8.79
CA ASN A 179 20.80 -10.77 -8.93
C ASN A 179 21.30 -10.03 -7.67
N GLN A 180 22.02 -10.77 -6.80
CA GLN A 180 22.54 -10.23 -5.53
C GLN A 180 23.51 -9.06 -5.73
N ALA A 181 24.37 -9.10 -6.79
CA ALA A 181 25.30 -8.03 -7.08
C ALA A 181 24.57 -6.74 -7.48
N ALA A 182 23.57 -6.85 -8.35
CA ALA A 182 22.76 -5.71 -8.77
C ALA A 182 21.95 -5.11 -7.60
N LEU A 183 21.40 -5.95 -6.70
CA LEU A 183 20.73 -5.44 -5.50
C LEU A 183 21.69 -4.67 -4.59
N LYS A 184 22.90 -5.21 -4.37
CA LYS A 184 23.92 -4.53 -3.55
C LYS A 184 24.30 -3.17 -4.14
N GLU A 185 24.49 -3.08 -5.46
CA GLU A 185 24.77 -1.81 -6.15
C GLU A 185 23.61 -0.82 -5.99
N ALA A 186 22.35 -1.27 -6.18
CA ALA A 186 21.16 -0.45 -6.01
C ALA A 186 21.03 0.11 -4.58
N LEU A 187 21.33 -0.69 -3.55
CA LEU A 187 21.33 -0.26 -2.15
C LEU A 187 22.41 0.81 -1.88
N VAL A 188 23.60 0.67 -2.47
CA VAL A 188 24.65 1.68 -2.38
C VAL A 188 24.25 2.98 -3.08
N MET A 189 23.60 2.89 -4.25
CA MET A 189 23.09 4.07 -4.97
C MET A 189 21.98 4.77 -4.16
N ALA A 190 21.03 4.01 -3.65
CA ALA A 190 19.94 4.56 -2.81
C ALA A 190 20.50 5.31 -1.60
N GLN A 191 21.52 4.77 -0.93
CA GLN A 191 22.17 5.45 0.21
C GLN A 191 22.75 6.82 -0.18
N LYS A 192 23.35 6.93 -1.37
CA LYS A 192 23.95 8.20 -1.85
C LYS A 192 22.91 9.26 -2.23
N ILE A 193 21.69 8.84 -2.57
CA ILE A 193 20.62 9.77 -2.99
C ILE A 193 19.91 10.35 -1.77
N TYR A 194 19.79 9.58 -0.68
CA TYR A 194 18.96 9.92 0.48
C TYR A 194 19.77 10.28 1.74
N THR A 195 21.08 10.44 1.65
CA THR A 195 21.96 11.02 2.68
C THR A 195 22.50 12.38 2.24
#